data_811df2cf4d7ec4da37c42e4862f1666f
#
_entry.id   811df2cf4d7ec4da37c42e4862f1666f
#
_cell.length_a   1.000
_cell.length_b   1.000
_cell.length_c   1.000
_cell.angle_alpha   90.00
_cell.angle_beta   90.00
_cell.angle_gamma   90.00
#
_symmetry.space_group_name_H-M   'P 1'
#
loop_
_entity.id
_entity.type
_entity.pdbx_description
1 polymer ?
#
loop_
_entity_poly.entity_id
_entity_poly.type
_entity_poly.pdbx_seq_one_letter_code
_entity_poly.pdbx_strand_id
1 'polypeptide(L)'
;NLNKKENSLVVPLEYINIYESMNVESDTIISWVRMQSFVVEVEYVYVPAALVIMGWGLLKDEETNRINAVSTGTACHQTIEKALFNATVEYLQLDSSNLWWQCGFKGKHVSDNLVKEICNDMGVNKRFWEKFDIKVSDISFDKPINIYACEIYGKEQGLPQYAIGIQGGIDIYNSIYRGILEGLTILEYAYNYKFINEEGYNKVNREKTNDFYDLDKNVIYYAKYGKSKIREKECCCWNQDKIKQEGELFQYVKNTYRYAGFLDITPYDVRGVGFYIGRVIIPELIPLYLPSSIPQKHPRFQEYEVINYDPH
;
A
#
# COMPACT_ATOMS: atom_id res chain seq x y z
N ASN A 1 18.62 -20.14 15.90
CA ASN A 1 20.09 -20.21 15.78
C ASN A 1 20.67 -19.71 14.45
N LEU A 2 19.84 -19.16 13.55
CA LEU A 2 20.28 -18.55 12.29
C LEU A 2 21.20 -17.35 12.53
N ASN A 3 20.92 -16.54 13.55
CA ASN A 3 21.70 -15.32 13.90
C ASN A 3 23.17 -15.56 14.31
N LYS A 4 23.60 -16.80 14.54
CA LYS A 4 24.96 -17.10 15.03
C LYS A 4 25.96 -17.54 13.95
N LYS A 5 25.48 -17.89 12.75
CA LYS A 5 26.34 -18.46 11.69
C LYS A 5 26.69 -17.51 10.55
N GLU A 6 25.91 -16.44 10.38
CA GLU A 6 26.08 -15.45 9.32
C GLU A 6 25.80 -14.08 9.91
N ASN A 7 26.38 -13.03 9.35
CA ASN A 7 26.05 -11.66 9.68
C ASN A 7 24.64 -11.33 9.15
N SER A 8 23.61 -11.83 9.85
CA SER A 8 22.22 -11.81 9.38
C SER A 8 21.25 -11.48 10.50
N LEU A 9 20.09 -10.94 10.12
CA LEU A 9 18.93 -10.68 10.97
C LEU A 9 17.78 -11.64 10.63
N VAL A 10 16.91 -11.86 11.58
CA VAL A 10 15.64 -12.59 11.41
C VAL A 10 14.52 -11.65 11.80
N VAL A 11 13.48 -11.55 10.98
CA VAL A 11 12.30 -10.72 11.29
C VAL A 11 11.67 -11.19 12.61
N PRO A 12 11.50 -10.28 13.60
CA PRO A 12 10.91 -10.61 14.88
C PRO A 12 9.44 -11.03 14.79
N LEU A 13 8.98 -11.81 15.77
CA LEU A 13 7.60 -12.31 15.83
C LEU A 13 6.56 -11.19 15.89
N GLU A 14 6.90 -10.04 16.45
CA GLU A 14 6.02 -8.86 16.50
C GLU A 14 5.62 -8.32 15.12
N TYR A 15 6.47 -8.50 14.10
CA TYR A 15 6.17 -8.17 12.70
C TYR A 15 5.58 -9.34 11.91
N ILE A 16 5.46 -10.50 12.52
CA ILE A 16 4.84 -11.70 11.94
C ILE A 16 3.41 -11.84 12.49
N ASN A 17 3.23 -11.75 13.80
CA ASN A 17 1.96 -11.91 14.49
C ASN A 17 1.10 -10.64 14.49
N ILE A 18 0.96 -10.01 13.32
CA ILE A 18 0.30 -8.70 13.18
C ILE A 18 -1.24 -8.76 13.17
N TYR A 19 -1.82 -9.94 12.97
CA TYR A 19 -3.28 -10.14 13.02
C TYR A 19 -3.71 -10.80 14.32
N GLU A 20 -4.96 -10.56 14.75
CA GLU A 20 -5.53 -11.20 15.94
C GLU A 20 -5.55 -12.74 15.86
N SER A 21 -5.79 -13.27 14.66
CA SER A 21 -5.84 -14.72 14.40
C SER A 21 -4.47 -15.38 14.31
N MET A 22 -3.38 -14.61 14.28
CA MET A 22 -2.02 -15.14 14.17
C MET A 22 -1.42 -15.41 15.52
N ASN A 23 -0.79 -16.60 15.66
CA ASN A 23 0.01 -16.97 16.81
C ASN A 23 1.15 -17.90 16.36
N VAL A 24 2.22 -17.31 15.83
CA VAL A 24 3.48 -18.01 15.52
C VAL A 24 4.36 -17.92 16.77
N GLU A 25 4.75 -19.05 17.32
CA GLU A 25 5.61 -19.14 18.51
C GLU A 25 7.08 -19.31 18.11
N SER A 26 7.99 -19.12 19.05
CA SER A 26 9.44 -19.19 18.80
C SER A 26 9.96 -20.56 18.36
N ASP A 27 9.22 -21.62 18.64
CA ASP A 27 9.49 -23.01 18.26
C ASP A 27 8.68 -23.47 17.03
N THR A 28 7.79 -22.62 16.50
CA THR A 28 7.02 -22.92 15.29
C THR A 28 7.96 -23.05 14.09
N ILE A 29 7.88 -24.20 13.42
CA ILE A 29 8.67 -24.45 12.21
C ILE A 29 7.96 -23.80 11.01
N ILE A 30 8.60 -22.79 10.41
CA ILE A 30 8.15 -22.11 9.18
C ILE A 30 9.32 -22.01 8.19
N SER A 31 8.99 -21.87 6.92
CA SER A 31 9.98 -21.64 5.87
C SER A 31 10.42 -20.19 5.82
N TRP A 32 11.70 -19.96 5.55
CA TRP A 32 12.30 -18.64 5.50
C TRP A 32 12.95 -18.37 4.15
N VAL A 33 12.83 -17.13 3.68
CA VAL A 33 13.55 -16.63 2.50
C VAL A 33 14.69 -15.73 2.99
N ARG A 34 15.88 -15.97 2.45
CA ARG A 34 17.05 -15.13 2.66
C ARG A 34 17.01 -13.96 1.67
N MET A 35 16.80 -12.75 2.14
CA MET A 35 16.82 -11.52 1.35
C MET A 35 18.11 -10.74 1.58
N GLN A 36 18.60 -10.01 0.59
CA GLN A 36 19.69 -9.06 0.78
C GLN A 36 19.24 -7.93 1.69
N SER A 37 20.08 -7.52 2.64
CA SER A 37 19.74 -6.45 3.59
C SER A 37 20.01 -5.07 2.98
N PHE A 38 19.16 -4.09 3.28
CA PHE A 38 19.49 -2.69 3.06
C PHE A 38 20.52 -2.17 4.08
N VAL A 39 20.61 -2.78 5.26
CA VAL A 39 21.52 -2.36 6.34
C VAL A 39 22.93 -2.89 6.05
N VAL A 40 23.94 -1.98 6.02
CA VAL A 40 25.31 -2.33 5.58
C VAL A 40 26.03 -3.29 6.51
N GLU A 41 25.73 -3.20 7.82
CA GLU A 41 26.35 -4.06 8.85
C GLU A 41 25.81 -5.47 8.82
N VAL A 42 24.78 -5.75 8.00
CA VAL A 42 24.07 -7.02 7.93
C VAL A 42 23.97 -7.45 6.46
N GLU A 43 24.43 -8.63 6.15
CA GLU A 43 24.42 -9.13 4.77
C GLU A 43 23.01 -9.60 4.35
N TYR A 44 22.30 -10.28 5.24
CA TYR A 44 20.99 -10.88 4.95
C TYR A 44 19.95 -10.63 6.04
N VAL A 45 18.70 -10.56 5.60
CA VAL A 45 17.51 -10.60 6.45
C VAL A 45 16.71 -11.86 6.09
N TYR A 46 16.39 -12.68 7.09
CA TYR A 46 15.51 -13.83 6.93
C TYR A 46 14.06 -13.41 7.20
N VAL A 47 13.22 -13.57 6.18
CA VAL A 47 11.80 -13.21 6.17
C VAL A 47 10.97 -14.48 5.98
N PRO A 48 9.83 -14.68 6.68
CA PRO A 48 8.96 -15.82 6.42
C PRO A 48 8.59 -15.94 4.94
N ALA A 49 8.73 -17.16 4.36
CA ALA A 49 8.47 -17.38 2.95
C ALA A 49 7.05 -16.97 2.54
N ALA A 50 6.09 -17.15 3.44
CA ALA A 50 4.70 -16.75 3.25
C ALA A 50 4.49 -15.23 3.14
N LEU A 51 5.43 -14.38 3.58
CA LEU A 51 5.39 -12.93 3.36
C LEU A 51 6.06 -12.51 2.03
N VAL A 52 6.93 -13.35 1.48
CA VAL A 52 7.71 -13.02 0.30
C VAL A 52 7.09 -13.61 -0.98
N ILE A 53 6.64 -14.87 -0.91
CA ILE A 53 6.19 -15.66 -2.06
C ILE A 53 4.67 -15.70 -2.08
N MET A 54 4.06 -14.97 -3.03
CA MET A 54 2.63 -15.03 -3.26
C MET A 54 2.20 -16.45 -3.66
N GLY A 55 1.10 -16.94 -3.07
CA GLY A 55 0.63 -18.29 -3.29
C GLY A 55 1.46 -19.38 -2.59
N TRP A 56 2.33 -19.00 -1.63
CA TRP A 56 3.05 -19.99 -0.80
C TRP A 56 2.12 -21.04 -0.20
N GLY A 57 0.88 -20.66 0.11
CA GLY A 57 -0.19 -21.52 0.59
C GLY A 57 -0.59 -22.66 -0.31
N LEU A 58 -0.47 -22.47 -1.59
CA LEU A 58 -0.73 -23.54 -2.55
C LEU A 58 0.35 -24.64 -2.48
N LEU A 59 1.51 -24.32 -1.90
CA LEU A 59 2.65 -25.21 -1.77
C LEU A 59 2.78 -25.83 -0.36
N LYS A 60 2.30 -25.13 0.66
CA LYS A 60 2.48 -25.44 2.09
C LYS A 60 1.28 -25.03 2.92
N ASP A 61 0.19 -25.79 2.85
CA ASP A 61 -1.08 -25.50 3.54
C ASP A 61 -0.93 -25.25 5.05
N GLU A 62 -0.05 -25.98 5.73
CA GLU A 62 0.13 -25.87 7.17
C GLU A 62 0.76 -24.56 7.61
N GLU A 63 1.61 -23.94 6.76
CA GLU A 63 2.24 -22.65 7.04
C GLU A 63 1.33 -21.46 6.72
N THR A 64 0.39 -21.63 5.80
CA THR A 64 -0.35 -20.51 5.15
C THR A 64 -1.65 -20.12 5.81
N ASN A 65 -2.25 -20.97 6.61
CA ASN A 65 -3.37 -20.57 7.45
C ASN A 65 -3.01 -19.43 8.44
N ARG A 66 -1.74 -19.01 8.45
CA ARG A 66 -1.20 -18.05 9.41
C ARG A 66 -0.66 -16.77 8.79
N ILE A 67 -0.11 -16.81 7.56
CA ILE A 67 0.58 -15.67 6.93
C ILE A 67 0.29 -15.67 5.42
N ASN A 68 -0.11 -14.54 4.85
CA ASN A 68 -0.32 -14.40 3.42
C ASN A 68 0.53 -13.28 2.83
N ALA A 69 1.31 -13.62 1.80
CA ALA A 69 2.00 -12.61 1.00
C ALA A 69 1.00 -11.75 0.25
N VAL A 70 1.27 -10.47 0.24
CA VAL A 70 0.61 -9.46 -0.59
C VAL A 70 1.60 -8.95 -1.63
N SER A 71 1.10 -8.30 -2.68
CA SER A 71 1.94 -7.74 -3.76
C SER A 71 2.79 -6.55 -3.33
N THR A 72 2.49 -5.92 -2.21
CA THR A 72 3.23 -4.75 -1.67
C THR A 72 4.73 -4.96 -1.74
N GLY A 73 5.42 -3.99 -2.32
CA GLY A 73 6.87 -4.05 -2.48
C GLY A 73 7.32 -4.89 -3.68
N THR A 74 6.46 -5.08 -4.70
CA THR A 74 6.84 -5.75 -5.95
C THR A 74 6.69 -4.79 -7.12
N ALA A 75 7.77 -4.51 -7.83
CA ALA A 75 7.72 -3.65 -9.01
C ALA A 75 8.61 -4.18 -10.14
N CYS A 76 8.21 -3.86 -11.37
CA CYS A 76 8.92 -4.19 -12.61
C CYS A 76 9.42 -2.91 -13.28
N HIS A 77 10.68 -2.94 -13.77
CA HIS A 77 11.25 -1.84 -14.55
C HIS A 77 12.40 -2.33 -15.45
N GLN A 78 12.91 -1.44 -16.31
CA GLN A 78 14.05 -1.71 -17.21
C GLN A 78 15.39 -1.86 -16.47
N THR A 79 15.49 -1.47 -15.22
CA THR A 79 16.65 -1.71 -14.35
C THR A 79 16.19 -2.21 -12.99
N ILE A 80 17.02 -3.03 -12.34
CA ILE A 80 16.68 -3.57 -11.01
C ILE A 80 16.64 -2.46 -9.95
N GLU A 81 17.51 -1.46 -10.05
CA GLU A 81 17.54 -0.32 -9.11
C GLU A 81 16.21 0.45 -9.16
N LYS A 82 15.70 0.69 -10.37
CA LYS A 82 14.42 1.40 -10.54
C LYS A 82 13.24 0.53 -10.11
N ALA A 83 13.29 -0.78 -10.34
CA ALA A 83 12.29 -1.71 -9.82
C ALA A 83 12.27 -1.70 -8.28
N LEU A 84 13.43 -1.77 -7.64
CA LEU A 84 13.55 -1.70 -6.18
C LEU A 84 13.12 -0.33 -5.62
N PHE A 85 13.45 0.76 -6.31
CA PHE A 85 12.97 2.10 -5.94
C PHE A 85 11.44 2.16 -5.93
N ASN A 86 10.79 1.74 -7.02
CA ASN A 86 9.33 1.75 -7.12
C ASN A 86 8.67 0.82 -6.07
N ALA A 87 9.24 -0.35 -5.83
CA ALA A 87 8.81 -1.29 -4.80
C ALA A 87 8.89 -0.69 -3.39
N THR A 88 9.96 0.07 -3.12
CA THR A 88 10.15 0.79 -1.84
C THR A 88 9.14 1.93 -1.69
N VAL A 89 8.91 2.70 -2.76
CA VAL A 89 7.91 3.79 -2.79
C VAL A 89 6.52 3.24 -2.46
N GLU A 90 6.14 2.09 -3.04
CA GLU A 90 4.85 1.43 -2.76
C GLU A 90 4.68 1.07 -1.27
N TYR A 91 5.74 0.55 -0.61
CA TYR A 91 5.70 0.28 0.82
C TYR A 91 5.44 1.53 1.65
N LEU A 92 6.17 2.62 1.37
CA LEU A 92 6.00 3.90 2.06
C LEU A 92 4.61 4.48 1.82
N GLN A 93 4.10 4.37 0.60
CA GLN A 93 2.78 4.83 0.18
C GLN A 93 1.67 4.11 0.94
N LEU A 94 1.72 2.78 1.02
CA LEU A 94 0.71 1.99 1.72
C LEU A 94 0.73 2.21 3.23
N ASP A 95 1.90 2.33 3.84
CA ASP A 95 2.00 2.70 5.25
C ASP A 95 1.36 4.08 5.53
N SER A 96 1.66 5.09 4.71
CA SER A 96 1.03 6.41 4.84
C SER A 96 -0.49 6.36 4.62
N SER A 97 -0.96 5.58 3.66
CA SER A 97 -2.38 5.34 3.42
C SER A 97 -3.07 4.78 4.66
N ASN A 98 -2.45 3.80 5.31
CA ASN A 98 -2.96 3.18 6.53
C ASN A 98 -2.97 4.16 7.72
N LEU A 99 -1.95 4.98 7.87
CA LEU A 99 -1.91 6.03 8.89
C LEU A 99 -3.01 7.07 8.66
N TRP A 100 -3.22 7.46 7.41
CA TRP A 100 -4.27 8.39 7.04
C TRP A 100 -5.66 7.83 7.32
N TRP A 101 -5.96 6.61 6.85
CA TRP A 101 -7.30 6.02 6.94
C TRP A 101 -7.58 5.42 8.32
N GLN A 102 -6.76 4.47 8.76
CA GLN A 102 -7.03 3.71 9.98
C GLN A 102 -6.67 4.49 11.25
N CYS A 103 -5.53 5.19 11.26
CA CYS A 103 -5.15 6.02 12.40
C CYS A 103 -5.78 7.42 12.35
N GLY A 104 -6.43 7.78 11.24
CA GLY A 104 -7.14 9.05 11.09
C GLY A 104 -6.24 10.28 11.04
N PHE A 105 -4.98 10.15 10.61
CA PHE A 105 -4.11 11.31 10.48
C PHE A 105 -4.61 12.23 9.38
N LYS A 106 -4.81 13.51 9.72
CA LYS A 106 -5.27 14.51 8.78
C LYS A 106 -4.21 14.87 7.76
N GLY A 107 -4.52 14.68 6.46
CA GLY A 107 -3.66 15.12 5.36
C GLY A 107 -3.69 16.65 5.19
N LYS A 108 -2.66 17.20 4.55
CA LYS A 108 -2.62 18.61 4.16
C LYS A 108 -3.28 18.78 2.80
N HIS A 109 -4.22 19.71 2.71
CA HIS A 109 -4.91 20.03 1.45
C HIS A 109 -3.93 20.55 0.40
N VAL A 110 -4.01 19.97 -0.81
CA VAL A 110 -3.29 20.48 -1.98
C VAL A 110 -4.16 21.52 -2.69
N SER A 111 -3.52 22.59 -3.15
CA SER A 111 -4.21 23.70 -3.83
C SER A 111 -5.09 23.22 -4.98
N ASP A 112 -6.36 23.66 -4.99
CA ASP A 112 -7.31 23.37 -6.07
C ASP A 112 -6.83 23.85 -7.44
N ASN A 113 -6.00 24.90 -7.49
CA ASN A 113 -5.46 25.43 -8.73
C ASN A 113 -4.47 24.42 -9.35
N LEU A 114 -3.57 23.83 -8.53
CA LEU A 114 -2.64 22.79 -9.00
C LEU A 114 -3.40 21.56 -9.45
N VAL A 115 -4.41 21.13 -8.70
CA VAL A 115 -5.26 19.98 -9.08
C VAL A 115 -5.95 20.22 -10.43
N LYS A 116 -6.51 21.40 -10.63
CA LYS A 116 -7.16 21.79 -11.91
C LYS A 116 -6.16 21.85 -13.06
N GLU A 117 -4.96 22.39 -12.85
CA GLU A 117 -3.87 22.39 -13.84
C GLU A 117 -3.54 20.98 -14.30
N ILE A 118 -3.26 20.08 -13.38
CA ILE A 118 -2.97 18.67 -13.67
C ILE A 118 -4.14 18.01 -14.42
N CYS A 119 -5.37 18.21 -13.95
CA CYS A 119 -6.55 17.64 -14.61
C CYS A 119 -6.75 18.19 -16.04
N ASN A 120 -6.43 19.46 -16.28
CA ASN A 120 -6.49 20.04 -17.64
C ASN A 120 -5.46 19.37 -18.56
N ASP A 121 -4.24 19.12 -18.07
CA ASP A 121 -3.19 18.42 -18.82
C ASP A 121 -3.56 16.96 -19.11
N MET A 122 -4.34 16.32 -18.21
CA MET A 122 -4.93 15.01 -18.43
C MET A 122 -6.09 15.01 -19.43
N GLY A 123 -6.56 16.19 -19.87
CA GLY A 123 -7.74 16.33 -20.73
C GLY A 123 -9.09 16.16 -20.03
N VAL A 124 -9.13 16.30 -18.70
CA VAL A 124 -10.39 16.28 -17.92
C VAL A 124 -11.25 17.46 -18.33
N ASN A 125 -12.41 17.17 -18.90
CA ASN A 125 -13.27 18.19 -19.51
C ASN A 125 -14.34 18.74 -18.53
N LYS A 126 -15.05 19.81 -18.98
CA LYS A 126 -16.07 20.48 -18.18
C LYS A 126 -17.19 19.54 -17.71
N ARG A 127 -17.60 18.55 -18.53
CA ARG A 127 -18.67 17.59 -18.19
C ARG A 127 -18.29 16.68 -17.00
N PHE A 128 -16.99 16.40 -16.87
CA PHE A 128 -16.51 15.67 -15.69
C PHE A 128 -16.75 16.49 -14.41
N TRP A 129 -16.35 17.78 -14.43
CA TRP A 129 -16.52 18.67 -13.26
C TRP A 129 -17.98 18.97 -12.89
N GLU A 130 -18.90 18.82 -13.82
CA GLU A 130 -20.34 18.90 -13.54
C GLU A 130 -20.80 17.71 -12.68
N LYS A 131 -20.17 16.55 -12.83
CA LYS A 131 -20.57 15.27 -12.21
C LYS A 131 -19.72 14.85 -11.02
N PHE A 132 -18.47 15.28 -10.97
CA PHE A 132 -17.50 14.85 -9.97
C PHE A 132 -16.70 16.01 -9.41
N ASP A 133 -16.21 15.84 -8.17
CA ASP A 133 -15.17 16.66 -7.56
C ASP A 133 -13.93 15.84 -7.30
N ILE A 134 -12.75 16.46 -7.45
CA ILE A 134 -11.47 15.86 -7.08
C ILE A 134 -10.88 16.65 -5.92
N LYS A 135 -10.48 15.98 -4.86
CA LYS A 135 -9.74 16.53 -3.73
C LYS A 135 -8.42 15.79 -3.57
N VAL A 136 -7.35 16.52 -3.36
CA VAL A 136 -6.03 15.95 -3.16
C VAL A 136 -5.49 16.37 -1.81
N SER A 137 -4.99 15.40 -1.06
CA SER A 137 -4.35 15.59 0.23
C SER A 137 -2.94 15.02 0.23
N ASP A 138 -1.97 15.81 0.71
CA ASP A 138 -0.64 15.30 1.04
C ASP A 138 -0.75 14.46 2.32
N ILE A 139 -0.40 13.20 2.21
CA ILE A 139 -0.40 12.21 3.29
C ILE A 139 1.01 11.63 3.54
N SER A 140 2.03 12.39 3.18
CA SER A 140 3.43 11.93 3.30
C SER A 140 3.87 11.66 4.74
N PHE A 141 3.30 12.35 5.72
CA PHE A 141 3.60 12.22 7.15
C PHE A 141 5.11 12.14 7.44
N ASP A 142 5.57 11.08 8.10
CA ASP A 142 6.96 10.82 8.46
C ASP A 142 7.85 10.32 7.30
N LYS A 143 7.31 10.23 6.08
CA LYS A 143 8.05 9.71 4.92
C LYS A 143 8.89 10.80 4.23
N PRO A 144 10.07 10.42 3.68
CA PRO A 144 10.96 11.35 2.99
C PRO A 144 10.56 11.62 1.54
N ILE A 145 9.46 11.01 1.06
CA ILE A 145 8.91 11.20 -0.29
C ILE A 145 7.55 11.89 -0.23
N ASN A 146 7.09 12.38 -1.38
CA ASN A 146 5.74 12.94 -1.51
C ASN A 146 4.74 11.81 -1.72
N ILE A 147 3.64 11.78 -0.96
CA ILE A 147 2.56 10.79 -1.08
C ILE A 147 1.23 11.54 -1.04
N TYR A 148 0.39 11.29 -2.04
CA TYR A 148 -0.89 11.99 -2.20
C TYR A 148 -2.05 11.01 -2.27
N ALA A 149 -3.11 11.33 -1.52
CA ALA A 149 -4.43 10.73 -1.64
C ALA A 149 -5.28 11.61 -2.57
N CYS A 150 -5.68 11.05 -3.72
CA CYS A 150 -6.49 11.70 -4.74
C CYS A 150 -7.89 11.13 -4.70
N GLU A 151 -8.81 11.82 -4.07
CA GLU A 151 -10.19 11.41 -3.82
C GLU A 151 -11.13 11.98 -4.87
N ILE A 152 -11.99 11.15 -5.44
CA ILE A 152 -13.00 11.53 -6.44
C ILE A 152 -14.39 11.32 -5.84
N TYR A 153 -15.22 12.35 -5.85
CA TYR A 153 -16.55 12.34 -5.26
C TYR A 153 -17.62 12.55 -6.33
N GLY A 154 -18.59 11.64 -6.41
CA GLY A 154 -19.78 11.81 -7.26
C GLY A 154 -20.75 12.82 -6.68
N LYS A 155 -21.29 13.71 -7.53
CA LYS A 155 -22.24 14.77 -7.15
C LYS A 155 -23.70 14.35 -7.30
N GLU A 156 -23.98 13.34 -8.10
CA GLU A 156 -25.32 12.93 -8.45
C GLU A 156 -25.60 11.48 -8.02
N GLN A 157 -26.83 11.23 -7.64
CA GLN A 157 -27.29 9.88 -7.35
C GLN A 157 -27.24 9.01 -8.62
N GLY A 158 -26.74 7.79 -8.49
CA GLY A 158 -26.59 6.85 -9.62
C GLY A 158 -25.21 6.83 -10.28
N LEU A 159 -24.37 7.82 -10.00
CA LEU A 159 -22.93 7.79 -10.29
C LEU A 159 -22.18 7.07 -9.16
N PRO A 160 -20.95 6.55 -9.41
CA PRO A 160 -20.07 6.14 -8.33
C PRO A 160 -19.85 7.33 -7.38
N GLN A 161 -20.09 7.10 -6.09
CA GLN A 161 -20.08 8.17 -5.08
C GLN A 161 -18.69 8.49 -4.57
N TYR A 162 -17.77 7.51 -4.65
CA TYR A 162 -16.39 7.69 -4.19
C TYR A 162 -15.44 6.74 -4.91
N ALA A 163 -14.29 7.26 -5.27
CA ALA A 163 -13.12 6.51 -5.71
C ALA A 163 -11.86 7.21 -5.21
N ILE A 164 -10.78 6.47 -5.08
CA ILE A 164 -9.51 7.00 -4.60
C ILE A 164 -8.35 6.39 -5.37
N GLY A 165 -7.32 7.20 -5.63
CA GLY A 165 -6.01 6.74 -6.02
C GLY A 165 -4.96 7.32 -5.09
N ILE A 166 -3.96 6.51 -4.72
CA ILE A 166 -2.88 6.93 -3.83
C ILE A 166 -1.56 6.67 -4.51
N GLN A 167 -0.75 7.71 -4.69
CA GLN A 167 0.55 7.59 -5.35
C GLN A 167 1.63 8.37 -4.62
N GLY A 168 2.83 7.79 -4.64
CA GLY A 168 4.02 8.41 -4.06
C GLY A 168 5.16 8.56 -5.06
N GLY A 169 6.11 9.45 -4.74
CA GLY A 169 7.30 9.68 -5.54
C GLY A 169 8.09 10.90 -5.13
N ILE A 170 9.16 11.19 -5.87
CA ILE A 170 9.98 12.38 -5.68
C ILE A 170 9.30 13.61 -6.30
N ASP A 171 8.77 13.46 -7.50
CA ASP A 171 8.12 14.53 -8.25
C ASP A 171 6.65 14.70 -7.82
N ILE A 172 6.31 15.89 -7.36
CA ILE A 172 4.98 16.24 -6.85
C ILE A 172 3.92 16.15 -7.93
N TYR A 173 4.18 16.79 -9.08
CA TYR A 173 3.24 16.83 -10.19
C TYR A 173 2.90 15.42 -10.70
N ASN A 174 3.94 14.62 -10.97
CA ASN A 174 3.77 13.25 -11.46
C ASN A 174 3.08 12.35 -10.42
N SER A 175 3.36 12.52 -9.13
CA SER A 175 2.70 11.74 -8.06
C SER A 175 1.20 12.06 -8.00
N ILE A 176 0.82 13.33 -8.07
CA ILE A 176 -0.60 13.74 -8.12
C ILE A 176 -1.26 13.26 -9.41
N TYR A 177 -0.59 13.46 -10.57
CA TYR A 177 -1.08 13.01 -11.88
C TYR A 177 -1.43 11.51 -11.86
N ARG A 178 -0.50 10.67 -11.39
CA ARG A 178 -0.69 9.22 -11.31
C ARG A 178 -1.77 8.83 -10.30
N GLY A 179 -1.85 9.53 -9.16
CA GLY A 179 -2.89 9.31 -8.16
C GLY A 179 -4.29 9.63 -8.70
N ILE A 180 -4.44 10.73 -9.45
CA ILE A 180 -5.71 11.07 -10.12
C ILE A 180 -6.04 10.02 -11.19
N LEU A 181 -5.07 9.60 -11.99
CA LEU A 181 -5.25 8.57 -13.02
C LEU A 181 -5.72 7.24 -12.42
N GLU A 182 -5.11 6.82 -11.31
CA GLU A 182 -5.54 5.63 -10.56
C GLU A 182 -6.98 5.77 -10.05
N GLY A 183 -7.31 6.90 -9.41
CA GLY A 183 -8.66 7.18 -8.95
C GLY A 183 -9.70 7.17 -10.07
N LEU A 184 -9.36 7.71 -11.25
CA LEU A 184 -10.22 7.67 -12.45
C LEU A 184 -10.40 6.23 -12.96
N THR A 185 -9.35 5.42 -12.93
CA THR A 185 -9.42 4.00 -13.33
C THR A 185 -10.33 3.20 -12.38
N ILE A 186 -10.23 3.45 -11.07
CA ILE A 186 -11.13 2.85 -10.06
C ILE A 186 -12.57 3.32 -10.26
N LEU A 187 -12.77 4.59 -10.56
CA LEU A 187 -14.10 5.14 -10.85
C LEU A 187 -14.73 4.46 -12.08
N GLU A 188 -13.96 4.32 -13.16
CA GLU A 188 -14.39 3.63 -14.38
C GLU A 188 -14.70 2.16 -14.11
N TYR A 189 -13.83 1.46 -13.38
CA TYR A 189 -14.07 0.09 -12.98
C TYR A 189 -15.40 -0.07 -12.23
N ALA A 190 -15.63 0.77 -11.22
CA ALA A 190 -16.86 0.74 -10.41
C ALA A 190 -18.11 1.03 -11.26
N TYR A 191 -18.00 1.97 -12.21
CA TYR A 191 -19.10 2.28 -13.14
C TYR A 191 -19.43 1.09 -14.04
N ASN A 192 -18.41 0.47 -14.64
CA ASN A 192 -18.57 -0.66 -15.53
C ASN A 192 -19.03 -1.95 -14.83
N TYR A 193 -18.55 -2.17 -13.59
CA TYR A 193 -18.91 -3.37 -12.80
C TYR A 193 -20.43 -3.52 -12.63
N LYS A 194 -21.14 -2.40 -12.43
CA LYS A 194 -22.61 -2.40 -12.32
C LYS A 194 -23.30 -3.00 -13.53
N PHE A 195 -22.76 -2.82 -14.74
CA PHE A 195 -23.32 -3.34 -15.98
C PHE A 195 -22.87 -4.78 -16.29
N ILE A 196 -21.63 -5.11 -15.92
CA ILE A 196 -21.01 -6.41 -16.20
C ILE A 196 -21.49 -7.47 -15.19
N ASN A 197 -21.67 -7.08 -13.93
CA ASN A 197 -22.04 -7.98 -12.83
C ASN A 197 -23.08 -7.31 -11.89
N GLU A 198 -24.28 -7.10 -12.42
CA GLU A 198 -25.37 -6.46 -11.67
C GLU A 198 -25.72 -7.23 -10.38
N GLU A 199 -25.68 -8.55 -10.42
CA GLU A 199 -25.96 -9.40 -9.26
C GLU A 199 -24.89 -9.18 -8.17
N GLY A 200 -23.60 -9.19 -8.54
CA GLY A 200 -22.49 -8.90 -7.63
C GLY A 200 -22.59 -7.49 -7.05
N TYR A 201 -22.89 -6.50 -7.89
CA TYR A 201 -23.09 -5.12 -7.45
C TYR A 201 -24.21 -5.00 -6.40
N ASN A 202 -25.35 -5.67 -6.63
CA ASN A 202 -26.49 -5.62 -5.73
C ASN A 202 -26.25 -6.36 -4.42
N LYS A 203 -25.42 -7.40 -4.40
CA LYS A 203 -25.03 -8.16 -3.20
C LYS A 203 -24.18 -7.34 -2.21
N VAL A 204 -23.46 -6.30 -2.68
CA VAL A 204 -22.69 -5.43 -1.78
C VAL A 204 -23.67 -4.58 -0.96
N ASN A 205 -23.66 -4.78 0.37
CA ASN A 205 -24.61 -4.21 1.32
C ASN A 205 -23.84 -3.59 2.52
N ARG A 206 -24.37 -2.49 3.09
CA ARG A 206 -23.82 -1.81 4.29
C ARG A 206 -23.75 -2.71 5.53
N GLU A 207 -24.64 -3.69 5.63
CA GLU A 207 -24.74 -4.57 6.80
C GLU A 207 -23.65 -5.66 6.84
N LYS A 208 -22.88 -5.83 5.74
CA LYS A 208 -21.90 -6.92 5.58
C LYS A 208 -20.49 -6.42 5.30
N THR A 209 -20.09 -5.32 5.93
CA THR A 209 -18.72 -4.76 5.74
C THR A 209 -17.61 -5.69 6.23
N ASN A 210 -17.91 -6.61 7.14
CA ASN A 210 -16.94 -7.57 7.66
C ASN A 210 -16.64 -8.74 6.70
N ASP A 211 -17.37 -8.84 5.55
CA ASP A 211 -17.19 -9.90 4.56
C ASP A 211 -16.34 -9.46 3.36
N PHE A 212 -15.60 -8.34 3.46
CA PHE A 212 -14.76 -7.83 2.37
C PHE A 212 -13.41 -8.54 2.32
N TYR A 213 -13.45 -9.81 1.91
CA TYR A 213 -12.25 -10.60 1.64
C TYR A 213 -11.70 -10.42 0.24
N ASP A 214 -12.32 -9.57 -0.59
CA ASP A 214 -11.83 -9.18 -1.90
C ASP A 214 -11.87 -7.64 -2.08
N LEU A 215 -10.93 -7.14 -2.89
CA LEU A 215 -10.79 -5.70 -3.16
C LEU A 215 -11.92 -5.17 -4.02
N ASP A 216 -12.54 -6.00 -4.87
CA ASP A 216 -13.64 -5.60 -5.74
C ASP A 216 -14.85 -5.17 -4.93
N LYS A 217 -15.20 -5.94 -3.90
CA LYS A 217 -16.31 -5.58 -3.00
C LYS A 217 -16.06 -4.27 -2.28
N ASN A 218 -14.81 -4.01 -1.88
CA ASN A 218 -14.42 -2.77 -1.25
C ASN A 218 -14.64 -1.58 -2.20
N VAL A 219 -14.14 -1.67 -3.42
CA VAL A 219 -14.34 -0.63 -4.46
C VAL A 219 -15.82 -0.38 -4.70
N ILE A 220 -16.62 -1.44 -4.88
CA ILE A 220 -18.07 -1.31 -5.15
C ILE A 220 -18.83 -0.74 -3.95
N TYR A 221 -18.41 -1.07 -2.72
CA TYR A 221 -19.00 -0.52 -1.50
C TYR A 221 -18.87 1.01 -1.49
N TYR A 222 -17.67 1.55 -1.68
CA TYR A 222 -17.45 2.99 -1.68
C TYR A 222 -18.06 3.70 -2.90
N ALA A 223 -18.04 3.06 -4.07
CA ALA A 223 -18.74 3.58 -5.24
C ALA A 223 -20.25 3.68 -5.03
N LYS A 224 -20.83 2.80 -4.22
CA LYS A 224 -22.27 2.74 -3.96
C LYS A 224 -22.72 3.67 -2.84
N TYR A 225 -21.91 3.77 -1.78
CA TYR A 225 -22.32 4.41 -0.53
C TYR A 225 -21.52 5.68 -0.17
N GLY A 226 -20.48 6.00 -0.93
CA GLY A 226 -19.58 7.12 -0.66
C GLY A 226 -18.59 6.84 0.46
N LYS A 227 -17.68 7.77 0.69
CA LYS A 227 -16.68 7.70 1.76
C LYS A 227 -17.36 7.67 3.14
N SER A 228 -16.94 6.75 3.98
CA SER A 228 -17.34 6.71 5.38
C SER A 228 -16.85 7.97 6.12
N LYS A 229 -17.59 8.38 7.16
CA LYS A 229 -17.11 9.44 8.06
C LYS A 229 -16.00 8.85 8.93
N ILE A 230 -14.76 9.13 8.55
CA ILE A 230 -13.60 8.80 9.38
C ILE A 230 -13.41 9.86 10.47
N ARG A 231 -12.99 9.41 11.66
CA ARG A 231 -12.50 10.30 12.70
C ARG A 231 -11.10 10.77 12.32
N GLU A 232 -10.82 12.06 12.51
CA GLU A 232 -9.52 12.63 12.16
C GLU A 232 -8.80 13.14 13.42
N LYS A 233 -7.49 13.07 13.41
CA LYS A 233 -6.59 13.68 14.41
C LYS A 233 -5.40 14.33 13.71
N GLU A 234 -4.83 15.35 14.34
CA GLU A 234 -3.64 16.02 13.82
C GLU A 234 -2.44 15.07 13.85
N CYS A 235 -1.65 15.09 12.78
CA CYS A 235 -0.42 14.31 12.70
C CYS A 235 0.73 15.09 13.36
N CYS A 236 1.41 14.48 14.32
CA CYS A 236 2.57 15.04 15.01
C CYS A 236 3.92 14.71 14.34
N CYS A 237 3.93 13.88 13.30
CA CYS A 237 5.13 13.26 12.75
C CYS A 237 5.43 13.65 11.29
N TRP A 238 5.28 14.92 10.93
CA TRP A 238 5.61 15.39 9.57
C TRP A 238 7.11 15.43 9.32
N ASN A 239 7.58 14.68 8.31
CA ASN A 239 8.95 14.83 7.81
C ASN A 239 9.03 16.04 6.88
N GLN A 240 9.97 16.96 7.20
CA GLN A 240 10.22 18.17 6.40
C GLN A 240 11.27 17.93 5.30
N ASP A 241 12.14 16.95 5.49
CA ASP A 241 13.26 16.67 4.60
C ASP A 241 12.85 15.69 3.51
N LYS A 242 12.47 16.22 2.34
CA LYS A 242 12.11 15.40 1.19
C LYS A 242 13.35 15.10 0.35
N ILE A 243 13.51 13.84 -0.04
CA ILE A 243 14.55 13.39 -0.96
C ILE A 243 14.40 14.02 -2.35
N LYS A 244 15.51 14.19 -3.04
CA LYS A 244 15.56 14.76 -4.39
C LYS A 244 16.03 13.75 -5.44
N GLN A 245 16.64 12.66 -5.02
CA GLN A 245 17.20 11.62 -5.88
C GLN A 245 16.86 10.23 -5.35
N GLU A 246 16.74 9.26 -6.26
CA GLU A 246 16.34 7.88 -5.94
C GLU A 246 17.29 7.19 -4.95
N GLY A 247 18.61 7.45 -5.07
CA GLY A 247 19.61 6.88 -4.18
C GLY A 247 19.47 7.31 -2.72
N GLU A 248 18.91 8.50 -2.46
CA GLU A 248 18.66 9.00 -1.11
C GLU A 248 17.55 8.17 -0.41
N LEU A 249 16.61 7.58 -1.18
CA LEU A 249 15.60 6.71 -0.62
C LEU A 249 16.22 5.45 0.00
N PHE A 250 17.17 4.83 -0.69
CA PHE A 250 17.84 3.64 -0.16
C PHE A 250 18.69 3.97 1.09
N GLN A 251 19.30 5.15 1.12
CA GLN A 251 19.99 5.61 2.34
C GLN A 251 19.02 5.84 3.50
N TYR A 252 17.86 6.41 3.23
CA TYR A 252 16.81 6.56 4.24
C TYR A 252 16.36 5.22 4.79
N VAL A 253 16.01 4.26 3.90
CA VAL A 253 15.58 2.91 4.28
C VAL A 253 16.63 2.22 5.14
N LYS A 254 17.90 2.26 4.70
CA LYS A 254 19.05 1.71 5.41
C LYS A 254 19.20 2.26 6.84
N ASN A 255 18.97 3.56 7.01
CA ASN A 255 19.17 4.23 8.29
C ASN A 255 17.95 4.13 9.23
N THR A 256 16.77 3.82 8.67
CA THR A 256 15.50 3.89 9.41
C THR A 256 14.95 2.49 9.75
N TYR A 257 15.05 1.53 8.81
CA TYR A 257 14.41 0.22 8.93
C TYR A 257 15.43 -0.89 9.06
N ARG A 258 15.43 -1.56 10.21
CA ARG A 258 16.43 -2.57 10.56
C ARG A 258 16.26 -3.88 9.79
N TYR A 259 15.00 -4.25 9.51
CA TYR A 259 14.66 -5.55 8.90
C TYR A 259 14.29 -5.44 7.42
N ALA A 260 14.58 -4.30 6.80
CA ALA A 260 14.34 -4.08 5.39
C ALA A 260 15.25 -4.97 4.52
N GLY A 261 14.62 -5.76 3.64
CA GLY A 261 15.32 -6.65 2.73
C GLY A 261 14.78 -6.56 1.30
N PHE A 262 15.60 -6.98 0.34
CA PHE A 262 15.23 -6.99 -1.08
C PHE A 262 15.73 -8.25 -1.82
N LEU A 263 15.04 -8.57 -2.91
CA LEU A 263 15.38 -9.65 -3.84
C LEU A 263 15.17 -9.19 -5.29
N ASP A 264 16.03 -9.65 -6.18
CA ASP A 264 15.73 -9.74 -7.60
C ASP A 264 14.99 -11.07 -7.85
N ILE A 265 13.71 -10.97 -8.18
CA ILE A 265 12.84 -12.12 -8.45
C ILE A 265 12.52 -12.24 -9.95
N THR A 266 13.34 -11.64 -10.81
CA THR A 266 13.12 -11.59 -12.26
C THR A 266 13.18 -12.99 -12.88
N PRO A 267 12.11 -13.51 -13.49
CA PRO A 267 12.14 -14.73 -14.28
C PRO A 267 13.06 -14.58 -15.49
N TYR A 268 13.56 -15.71 -15.95
CA TYR A 268 14.54 -15.73 -17.04
C TYR A 268 14.02 -15.13 -18.36
N ASP A 269 12.78 -15.41 -18.70
CA ASP A 269 12.09 -14.88 -19.89
C ASP A 269 11.88 -13.36 -19.82
N VAL A 270 11.49 -12.84 -18.65
CA VAL A 270 11.33 -11.38 -18.41
C VAL A 270 12.68 -10.67 -18.49
N ARG A 271 13.74 -11.26 -17.93
CA ARG A 271 15.11 -10.72 -18.04
C ARG A 271 15.59 -10.74 -19.50
N GLY A 272 15.23 -11.76 -20.28
CA GLY A 272 15.55 -11.88 -21.69
C GLY A 272 14.99 -10.75 -22.57
N VAL A 273 13.91 -10.09 -22.15
CA VAL A 273 13.32 -8.93 -22.84
C VAL A 273 13.71 -7.59 -22.20
N GLY A 274 14.67 -7.57 -21.29
CA GLY A 274 15.27 -6.35 -20.72
C GLY A 274 14.46 -5.73 -19.56
N PHE A 275 13.65 -6.52 -18.86
CA PHE A 275 12.95 -6.08 -17.65
C PHE A 275 13.43 -6.82 -16.42
N TYR A 276 13.31 -6.17 -15.27
CA TYR A 276 13.70 -6.67 -13.96
C TYR A 276 12.55 -6.53 -12.98
N ILE A 277 12.39 -7.50 -12.08
CA ILE A 277 11.37 -7.48 -11.04
C ILE A 277 12.07 -7.48 -9.68
N GLY A 278 11.88 -6.38 -8.93
CA GLY A 278 12.35 -6.24 -7.57
C GLY A 278 11.26 -6.59 -6.56
N ARG A 279 11.63 -7.30 -5.50
CA ARG A 279 10.79 -7.56 -4.32
C ARG A 279 11.44 -6.94 -3.10
N VAL A 280 10.77 -6.02 -2.44
CA VAL A 280 11.18 -5.37 -1.19
C VAL A 280 10.22 -5.80 -0.08
N ILE A 281 10.75 -6.08 1.11
CA ILE A 281 9.97 -6.30 2.34
C ILE A 281 10.53 -5.36 3.41
N ILE A 282 9.66 -4.58 4.02
CA ILE A 282 9.97 -3.68 5.15
C ILE A 282 8.98 -3.99 6.28
N PRO A 283 9.30 -4.94 7.15
CA PRO A 283 8.34 -5.42 8.16
C PRO A 283 7.90 -4.34 9.17
N GLU A 284 8.70 -3.27 9.33
CA GLU A 284 8.38 -2.15 10.19
C GLU A 284 7.28 -1.24 9.64
N LEU A 285 6.90 -1.40 8.37
CA LEU A 285 5.84 -0.65 7.72
C LEU A 285 4.60 -1.52 7.52
N ILE A 286 3.43 -0.91 7.53
CA ILE A 286 2.16 -1.61 7.32
C ILE A 286 1.96 -1.87 5.82
N PRO A 287 1.95 -3.14 5.39
CA PRO A 287 1.70 -3.49 3.99
C PRO A 287 0.21 -3.38 3.64
N LEU A 288 -0.14 -3.65 2.39
CA LEU A 288 -1.53 -3.91 1.99
C LEU A 288 -2.08 -5.12 2.78
N TYR A 289 -3.34 -5.05 3.13
CA TYR A 289 -4.09 -6.15 3.74
C TYR A 289 -5.53 -6.18 3.20
N LEU A 290 -6.21 -7.31 3.41
CA LEU A 290 -7.61 -7.42 3.02
C LEU A 290 -8.48 -6.52 3.91
N PRO A 291 -9.47 -5.81 3.36
CA PRO A 291 -10.26 -4.82 4.10
C PRO A 291 -10.88 -5.33 5.41
N SER A 292 -11.23 -6.62 5.46
CA SER A 292 -11.80 -7.26 6.66
C SER A 292 -10.76 -7.78 7.67
N SER A 293 -9.47 -7.61 7.40
CA SER A 293 -8.38 -8.18 8.22
C SER A 293 -7.34 -7.13 8.56
N ILE A 294 -7.72 -6.16 9.38
CA ILE A 294 -6.79 -5.11 9.82
C ILE A 294 -5.70 -5.72 10.71
N PRO A 295 -4.40 -5.48 10.44
CA PRO A 295 -3.30 -6.00 11.24
C PRO A 295 -3.11 -5.20 12.54
N GLN A 296 -4.10 -5.26 13.44
CA GLN A 296 -4.17 -4.41 14.64
C GLN A 296 -2.99 -4.57 15.58
N LYS A 297 -2.33 -5.75 15.60
CA LYS A 297 -1.15 -6.01 16.42
C LYS A 297 0.15 -5.48 15.81
N HIS A 298 0.12 -4.94 14.60
CA HIS A 298 1.33 -4.38 13.98
C HIS A 298 1.89 -3.25 14.86
N PRO A 299 3.21 -3.22 15.18
CA PRO A 299 3.79 -2.22 16.09
C PRO A 299 3.45 -0.78 15.73
N ARG A 300 3.38 -0.45 14.45
CA ARG A 300 3.01 0.89 13.99
C ARG A 300 1.55 1.26 14.31
N PHE A 301 0.63 0.32 14.23
CA PHE A 301 -0.75 0.54 14.66
C PHE A 301 -0.89 0.64 16.18
N GLN A 302 0.00 -0.03 16.93
CA GLN A 302 0.07 0.12 18.37
C GLN A 302 0.63 1.50 18.77
N GLU A 303 1.63 2.00 18.03
CA GLU A 303 2.24 3.33 18.24
C GLU A 303 1.25 4.47 17.98
N TYR A 304 0.51 4.39 16.87
CA TYR A 304 -0.33 5.50 16.40
C TYR A 304 -1.82 5.31 16.68
N GLU A 305 -2.24 4.19 17.21
CA GLU A 305 -3.62 3.84 17.55
C GLU A 305 -4.60 3.84 16.35
N VAL A 306 -5.21 2.70 16.09
CA VAL A 306 -6.31 2.57 15.12
C VAL A 306 -7.58 3.17 15.71
N ILE A 307 -8.14 4.16 15.04
CA ILE A 307 -9.40 4.82 15.47
C ILE A 307 -10.54 4.64 14.47
N ASN A 308 -10.25 4.21 13.25
CA ASN A 308 -11.21 3.90 12.19
C ASN A 308 -11.08 2.43 11.81
N TYR A 309 -12.19 1.72 11.80
CA TYR A 309 -12.25 0.28 11.53
C TYR A 309 -13.02 -0.03 10.25
N ASP A 310 -13.46 1.01 9.53
CA ASP A 310 -14.10 0.81 8.24
C ASP A 310 -13.10 0.22 7.24
N PRO A 311 -13.53 -0.67 6.34
CA PRO A 311 -12.68 -1.20 5.26
C PRO A 311 -11.98 -0.07 4.50
N HIS A 312 -10.72 -0.30 4.14
CA HIS A 312 -9.88 0.69 3.42
C HIS A 312 -9.89 0.40 1.93
#